data_cb8a7bc329ae501fa035b8997d409d02
#
_entry.id   cb8a7bc329ae501fa035b8997d409d02
#
_cell.length_a   1.000
_cell.length_b   1.000
_cell.length_c   1.000
_cell.angle_alpha   90.00
_cell.angle_beta   90.00
_cell.angle_gamma   90.00
#
_symmetry.space_group_name_H-M   'P 1'
#
loop_
_entity.id
_entity.type
_entity.pdbx_description
1 polymer ?
#
loop_
_entity_poly.entity_id
_entity_poly.type
_entity_poly.pdbx_seq_one_letter_code
_entity_poly.pdbx_strand_id
1 'polypeptide(L)'
;MQTEVENKYLIFRKSKIHNLGAYAAKPIRKGTRIIEYIGRPLTKKKAQTELEDRNGYVFTINKFFDIDGSVQWNPARYINHGCDANAESDIIDDRVWIIATRSIKKGEEVLYNYNYDLADALDNPCRCGAENCVGYIVDDDYWPKLRKLIEKRARRAKKKKRKR
;
A
#
# COMPACT_ATOMS: atom_id res chain seq x y z
N MET A 1 -16.70 -3.74 -20.95
CA MET A 1 -17.13 -4.80 -20.02
C MET A 1 -16.30 -4.66 -18.77
N GLN A 2 -16.94 -4.43 -17.61
CA GLN A 2 -16.25 -4.50 -16.31
C GLN A 2 -15.95 -5.98 -16.07
N THR A 3 -14.69 -6.35 -16.09
CA THR A 3 -14.26 -7.70 -15.73
C THR A 3 -14.44 -7.86 -14.22
N GLU A 4 -15.36 -8.71 -13.81
CA GLU A 4 -15.53 -9.07 -12.40
C GLU A 4 -14.25 -9.78 -11.93
N VAL A 5 -13.60 -9.22 -10.91
CA VAL A 5 -12.35 -9.80 -10.37
C VAL A 5 -12.70 -11.03 -9.58
N GLU A 6 -12.18 -12.17 -9.96
CA GLU A 6 -12.37 -13.42 -9.21
C GLU A 6 -11.75 -13.27 -7.80
N ASN A 7 -12.60 -13.25 -6.80
CA ASN A 7 -12.20 -13.14 -5.39
C ASN A 7 -12.63 -14.38 -4.59
N LYS A 8 -11.75 -15.36 -4.51
CA LYS A 8 -11.98 -16.62 -3.76
C LYS A 8 -11.24 -16.70 -2.43
N TYR A 9 -10.39 -15.71 -2.14
CA TYR A 9 -9.53 -15.73 -0.96
C TYR A 9 -9.90 -14.70 0.10
N LEU A 10 -10.63 -13.63 -0.26
CA LEU A 10 -10.82 -12.47 0.60
C LEU A 10 -12.28 -12.27 1.00
N ILE A 11 -12.47 -11.81 2.22
CA ILE A 11 -13.69 -11.17 2.71
C ILE A 11 -13.34 -9.77 3.17
N PHE A 12 -14.27 -8.82 3.02
CA PHE A 12 -14.07 -7.42 3.38
C PHE A 12 -14.88 -7.08 4.61
N ARG A 13 -14.24 -6.47 5.61
CA ARG A 13 -14.90 -6.03 6.85
C ARG A 13 -14.17 -4.85 7.45
N LYS A 14 -14.74 -4.20 8.47
CA LYS A 14 -14.12 -3.09 9.18
C LYS A 14 -12.73 -3.47 9.68
N SER A 15 -11.74 -2.63 9.38
CA SER A 15 -10.36 -2.77 9.82
C SER A 15 -10.06 -1.83 10.99
N LYS A 16 -9.10 -2.22 11.83
CA LYS A 16 -8.53 -1.35 12.87
C LYS A 16 -7.53 -0.33 12.29
N ILE A 17 -7.01 -0.59 11.09
CA ILE A 17 -6.01 0.26 10.42
C ILE A 17 -6.70 1.43 9.74
N HIS A 18 -7.62 1.12 8.81
CA HIS A 18 -8.36 2.14 8.08
C HIS A 18 -9.64 1.53 7.47
N ASN A 19 -10.79 2.19 7.65
CA ASN A 19 -12.09 1.86 7.05
C ASN A 19 -12.39 0.35 6.90
N LEU A 20 -12.36 -0.16 5.66
CA LEU A 20 -12.44 -1.58 5.34
C LEU A 20 -11.04 -2.18 5.23
N GLY A 21 -10.93 -3.45 5.54
CA GLY A 21 -9.76 -4.27 5.31
C GLY A 21 -10.14 -5.58 4.63
N ALA A 22 -9.18 -6.18 3.96
CA ALA A 22 -9.30 -7.47 3.31
C ALA A 22 -8.79 -8.57 4.24
N TYR A 23 -9.58 -9.58 4.51
CA TYR A 23 -9.25 -10.68 5.42
C TYR A 23 -9.28 -12.01 4.69
N ALA A 24 -8.37 -12.91 5.02
CA ALA A 24 -8.34 -14.24 4.44
C ALA A 24 -9.61 -15.05 4.78
N ALA A 25 -10.41 -15.40 3.78
CA ALA A 25 -11.61 -16.23 3.93
C ALA A 25 -11.27 -17.69 4.26
N LYS A 26 -10.08 -18.13 3.87
CA LYS A 26 -9.50 -19.47 4.08
C LYS A 26 -7.97 -19.33 4.19
N PRO A 27 -7.25 -20.37 4.64
CA PRO A 27 -5.78 -20.31 4.65
C PRO A 27 -5.22 -20.06 3.24
N ILE A 28 -4.23 -19.18 3.14
CA ILE A 28 -3.55 -18.80 1.90
C ILE A 28 -2.09 -19.24 2.02
N ARG A 29 -1.57 -19.97 1.04
CA ARG A 29 -0.18 -20.41 1.01
C ARG A 29 0.72 -19.30 0.48
N LYS A 30 1.98 -19.27 0.92
CA LYS A 30 3.02 -18.42 0.33
C LYS A 30 3.06 -18.59 -1.20
N GLY A 31 3.27 -17.51 -1.93
CA GLY A 31 3.32 -17.48 -3.40
C GLY A 31 1.96 -17.50 -4.10
N THR A 32 0.85 -17.55 -3.34
CA THR A 32 -0.50 -17.48 -3.94
C THR A 32 -0.77 -16.08 -4.48
N ARG A 33 -1.15 -15.98 -5.76
CA ARG A 33 -1.78 -14.77 -6.31
C ARG A 33 -3.17 -14.64 -5.71
N ILE A 34 -3.33 -13.73 -4.75
CA ILE A 34 -4.55 -13.59 -3.93
C ILE A 34 -5.66 -12.94 -4.75
N ILE A 35 -5.35 -11.80 -5.35
CA ILE A 35 -6.28 -11.00 -6.13
C ILE A 35 -5.50 -10.12 -7.10
N GLU A 36 -6.09 -9.81 -8.26
CA GLU A 36 -5.58 -8.80 -9.15
C GLU A 36 -6.00 -7.42 -8.67
N TYR A 37 -5.06 -6.47 -8.67
CA TYR A 37 -5.36 -5.06 -8.48
C TYR A 37 -5.64 -4.44 -9.84
N ILE A 38 -6.90 -4.14 -10.09
CA ILE A 38 -7.36 -3.61 -11.37
C ILE A 38 -7.68 -2.12 -11.27
N GLY A 39 -7.70 -1.44 -12.40
CA GLY A 39 -7.95 -0.01 -12.41
C GLY A 39 -8.31 0.55 -13.78
N ARG A 40 -8.61 1.83 -13.80
CA ARG A 40 -8.79 2.59 -15.02
C ARG A 40 -7.42 2.89 -15.64
N PRO A 41 -7.16 2.54 -16.91
CA PRO A 41 -5.90 2.87 -17.55
C PRO A 41 -5.69 4.39 -17.63
N LEU A 42 -4.47 4.83 -17.31
CA LEU A 42 -4.04 6.22 -17.36
C LEU A 42 -2.84 6.38 -18.29
N THR A 43 -2.85 7.44 -19.09
CA THR A 43 -1.61 7.89 -19.73
C THR A 43 -0.65 8.43 -18.69
N LYS A 44 0.66 8.42 -18.93
CA LYS A 44 1.68 8.96 -18.00
C LYS A 44 1.38 10.40 -17.56
N LYS A 45 0.91 11.25 -18.47
CA LYS A 45 0.52 12.62 -18.15
C LYS A 45 -0.66 12.68 -17.16
N LYS A 46 -1.68 11.85 -17.36
CA LYS A 46 -2.84 11.80 -16.44
C LYS A 46 -2.44 11.21 -15.09
N ALA A 47 -1.62 10.16 -15.08
CA ALA A 47 -1.12 9.57 -13.85
C ALA A 47 -0.34 10.58 -13.01
N GLN A 48 0.50 11.41 -13.64
CA GLN A 48 1.22 12.48 -12.95
C GLN A 48 0.24 13.45 -12.27
N THR A 49 -0.82 13.88 -12.95
CA THR A 49 -1.85 14.76 -12.36
C THR A 49 -2.56 14.08 -11.18
N GLU A 50 -2.95 12.82 -11.31
CA GLU A 50 -3.58 12.06 -10.21
C GLU A 50 -2.67 11.95 -8.98
N LEU A 51 -1.37 11.75 -9.18
CA LEU A 51 -0.39 11.71 -8.07
C LEU A 51 -0.23 13.09 -7.41
N GLU A 52 -0.19 14.17 -8.18
CA GLU A 52 -0.17 15.56 -7.67
C GLU A 52 -1.44 15.86 -6.86
N ASP A 53 -2.60 15.33 -7.26
CA ASP A 53 -3.88 15.39 -6.54
C ASP A 53 -3.96 14.40 -5.35
N ARG A 54 -2.85 13.71 -5.03
CA ARG A 54 -2.71 12.75 -3.93
C ARG A 54 -3.59 11.51 -4.06
N ASN A 55 -3.84 11.06 -5.28
CA ASN A 55 -4.49 9.79 -5.52
C ASN A 55 -3.52 8.63 -5.19
N GLY A 56 -3.62 8.08 -3.99
CA GLY A 56 -2.78 6.96 -3.50
C GLY A 56 -3.12 5.59 -4.11
N TYR A 57 -3.99 5.53 -5.12
CA TYR A 57 -4.41 4.29 -5.78
C TYR A 57 -3.79 4.10 -7.17
N VAL A 58 -2.84 4.95 -7.55
CA VAL A 58 -2.17 4.86 -8.85
C VAL A 58 -1.04 3.85 -8.78
N PHE A 59 -1.04 2.87 -9.70
CA PHE A 59 0.06 1.94 -9.92
C PHE A 59 0.73 2.21 -11.27
N THR A 60 2.04 2.36 -11.24
CA THR A 60 2.87 2.38 -12.45
C THR A 60 3.01 0.97 -12.98
N ILE A 61 2.51 0.72 -14.20
CA ILE A 61 2.57 -0.60 -14.84
C ILE A 61 3.87 -0.75 -15.64
N ASN A 62 4.10 0.18 -16.56
CA ASN A 62 5.28 0.18 -17.41
C ASN A 62 5.57 1.60 -17.91
N LYS A 63 6.48 1.74 -18.90
CA LYS A 63 6.82 3.06 -19.46
C LYS A 63 5.70 3.72 -20.27
N PHE A 64 4.64 3.00 -20.61
CA PHE A 64 3.58 3.50 -21.50
C PHE A 64 2.34 3.94 -20.73
N PHE A 65 1.94 3.22 -19.69
CA PHE A 65 0.72 3.48 -18.96
C PHE A 65 0.81 3.11 -17.48
N ASP A 66 -0.13 3.65 -16.71
CA ASP A 66 -0.40 3.39 -15.31
C ASP A 66 -1.87 2.99 -15.15
N ILE A 67 -2.27 2.59 -13.96
CA ILE A 67 -3.68 2.36 -13.64
C ILE A 67 -4.08 3.15 -12.40
N ASP A 68 -5.32 3.67 -12.40
CA ASP A 68 -5.99 4.23 -11.24
C ASP A 68 -6.94 3.19 -10.64
N GLY A 69 -6.56 2.63 -9.51
CA GLY A 69 -7.32 1.62 -8.79
C GLY A 69 -8.35 2.19 -7.82
N SER A 70 -8.59 3.51 -7.78
CA SER A 70 -9.60 4.13 -6.91
C SER A 70 -11.04 3.76 -7.27
N VAL A 71 -11.25 3.09 -8.39
CA VAL A 71 -12.53 2.69 -8.95
C VAL A 71 -13.28 1.70 -8.05
N GLN A 72 -14.61 1.80 -7.97
CA GLN A 72 -15.44 0.98 -7.07
C GLN A 72 -15.40 -0.53 -7.38
N TRP A 73 -15.19 -0.88 -8.63
CA TRP A 73 -15.11 -2.27 -9.09
C TRP A 73 -13.73 -2.92 -8.86
N ASN A 74 -12.78 -2.22 -8.20
CA ASN A 74 -11.51 -2.78 -7.75
C ASN A 74 -11.60 -3.18 -6.26
N PRO A 75 -11.88 -4.43 -5.90
CA PRO A 75 -11.93 -4.83 -4.50
C PRO A 75 -10.57 -4.82 -3.82
N ALA A 76 -9.46 -4.96 -4.56
CA ALA A 76 -8.11 -4.93 -4.01
C ALA A 76 -7.74 -3.56 -3.39
N ARG A 77 -8.46 -2.48 -3.73
CA ARG A 77 -8.29 -1.15 -3.11
C ARG A 77 -8.52 -1.13 -1.59
N TYR A 78 -9.19 -2.14 -1.06
CA TYR A 78 -9.44 -2.27 0.37
C TYR A 78 -8.38 -3.05 1.13
N ILE A 79 -7.32 -3.50 0.47
CA ILE A 79 -6.18 -4.11 1.14
C ILE A 79 -5.33 -3.00 1.74
N ASN A 80 -5.22 -2.97 3.08
CA ASN A 80 -4.51 -1.92 3.78
C ASN A 80 -2.98 -2.08 3.73
N HIS A 81 -2.28 -0.95 3.98
CA HIS A 81 -0.84 -0.97 4.18
C HIS A 81 -0.47 -1.60 5.53
N GLY A 82 0.63 -2.34 5.56
CA GLY A 82 1.26 -2.81 6.78
C GLY A 82 2.77 -2.81 6.67
N CYS A 83 3.46 -2.33 7.74
CA CYS A 83 4.93 -2.41 7.84
C CYS A 83 5.43 -3.83 8.07
N ASP A 84 4.59 -4.72 8.64
CA ASP A 84 4.80 -6.17 8.73
C ASP A 84 3.84 -6.88 7.77
N ALA A 85 4.04 -6.62 6.48
CA ALA A 85 3.17 -7.11 5.42
C ALA A 85 3.26 -8.63 5.26
N ASN A 86 2.12 -9.26 4.94
CA ASN A 86 2.03 -10.69 4.62
C ASN A 86 1.77 -10.96 3.13
N ALA A 87 1.70 -9.89 2.36
CA ALA A 87 1.60 -9.90 0.91
C ALA A 87 2.44 -8.78 0.32
N GLU A 88 2.66 -8.83 -0.98
CA GLU A 88 3.34 -7.81 -1.78
C GLU A 88 2.57 -7.57 -3.07
N SER A 89 2.79 -6.44 -3.72
CA SER A 89 2.31 -6.19 -5.07
C SER A 89 3.42 -6.48 -6.08
N ASP A 90 3.10 -7.22 -7.14
CA ASP A 90 4.02 -7.50 -8.22
C ASP A 90 3.33 -7.33 -9.58
N ILE A 91 4.10 -6.97 -10.60
CA ILE A 91 3.61 -6.78 -11.97
C ILE A 91 4.03 -7.97 -12.81
N ILE A 92 3.03 -8.73 -13.24
CA ILE A 92 3.21 -9.92 -14.06
C ILE A 92 2.35 -9.76 -15.31
N ASP A 93 2.96 -9.78 -16.48
CA ASP A 93 2.30 -9.61 -17.78
C ASP A 93 1.42 -8.33 -17.82
N ASP A 94 2.00 -7.19 -17.41
CA ASP A 94 1.34 -5.88 -17.31
C ASP A 94 0.08 -5.86 -16.42
N ARG A 95 -0.04 -6.81 -15.48
CA ARG A 95 -1.12 -6.89 -14.49
C ARG A 95 -0.55 -6.84 -13.09
N VAL A 96 -1.16 -6.07 -12.22
CA VAL A 96 -0.76 -5.98 -10.81
C VAL A 96 -1.42 -7.10 -10.01
N TRP A 97 -0.62 -7.89 -9.31
CA TRP A 97 -1.10 -8.96 -8.46
C TRP A 97 -0.70 -8.70 -7.01
N ILE A 98 -1.62 -8.93 -6.10
CA ILE A 98 -1.30 -9.05 -4.67
C ILE A 98 -0.99 -10.50 -4.39
N ILE A 99 0.25 -10.76 -3.92
CA ILE A 99 0.83 -12.10 -3.77
C ILE A 99 1.22 -12.33 -2.32
N ALA A 100 0.86 -13.49 -1.75
CA ALA A 100 1.23 -13.84 -0.38
C ALA A 100 2.75 -14.06 -0.25
N THR A 101 3.42 -13.32 0.64
CA THR A 101 4.87 -13.47 0.94
C THR A 101 5.15 -14.56 1.98
N ARG A 102 4.14 -14.91 2.77
CA ARG A 102 4.13 -16.00 3.75
C ARG A 102 2.77 -16.69 3.78
N SER A 103 2.65 -17.78 4.54
CA SER A 103 1.33 -18.36 4.81
C SER A 103 0.48 -17.41 5.64
N ILE A 104 -0.79 -17.23 5.24
CA ILE A 104 -1.77 -16.35 5.88
C ILE A 104 -2.89 -17.23 6.42
N LYS A 105 -3.21 -17.07 7.70
CA LYS A 105 -4.27 -17.88 8.36
C LYS A 105 -5.65 -17.33 8.00
N LYS A 106 -6.67 -18.19 8.02
CA LYS A 106 -8.07 -17.77 7.92
C LYS A 106 -8.38 -16.70 8.96
N GLY A 107 -9.00 -15.60 8.53
CA GLY A 107 -9.38 -14.46 9.38
C GLY A 107 -8.25 -13.46 9.66
N GLU A 108 -7.02 -13.71 9.19
CA GLU A 108 -5.91 -12.75 9.24
C GLU A 108 -6.12 -11.65 8.20
N GLU A 109 -5.82 -10.40 8.54
CA GLU A 109 -5.87 -9.28 7.60
C GLU A 109 -4.72 -9.40 6.59
N VAL A 110 -5.04 -9.27 5.32
CA VAL A 110 -4.05 -9.23 4.23
C VAL A 110 -3.57 -7.81 4.11
N LEU A 111 -2.25 -7.62 4.20
CA LEU A 111 -1.58 -6.33 4.18
C LEU A 111 -0.42 -6.37 3.19
N TYR A 112 -0.17 -5.28 2.48
CA TYR A 112 1.04 -5.12 1.67
C TYR A 112 1.69 -3.76 1.91
N ASN A 113 2.99 -3.62 1.64
CA ASN A 113 3.64 -2.32 1.66
C ASN A 113 3.24 -1.54 0.41
N TYR A 114 2.76 -0.30 0.56
CA TYR A 114 2.38 0.56 -0.57
C TYR A 114 3.60 1.10 -1.33
N ASN A 115 4.81 0.92 -0.78
CA ASN A 115 6.09 1.30 -1.38
C ASN A 115 6.15 2.77 -1.83
N TYR A 116 5.64 3.68 -0.99
CA TYR A 116 5.72 5.10 -1.27
C TYR A 116 7.16 5.60 -1.24
N ASP A 117 7.46 6.61 -2.05
CA ASP A 117 8.75 7.27 -2.04
C ASP A 117 9.01 8.01 -0.73
N LEU A 118 10.30 8.16 -0.40
CA LEU A 118 10.72 8.89 0.79
C LEU A 118 10.27 10.35 0.79
N ALA A 119 10.12 10.96 -0.38
CA ALA A 119 9.65 12.35 -0.53
C ALA A 119 8.24 12.53 0.04
N ASP A 120 7.36 11.54 -0.15
CA ASP A 120 5.96 11.58 0.24
C ASP A 120 5.71 10.99 1.63
N ALA A 121 6.71 10.29 2.21
CA ALA A 121 6.56 9.52 3.45
C ALA A 121 5.98 10.36 4.60
N LEU A 122 6.46 11.59 4.79
CA LEU A 122 6.08 12.42 5.94
C LEU A 122 4.65 12.99 5.86
N ASP A 123 4.03 12.93 4.69
CA ASP A 123 2.64 13.30 4.47
C ASP A 123 1.69 12.10 4.62
N ASN A 124 2.25 10.89 4.74
CA ASN A 124 1.51 9.64 4.80
C ASN A 124 1.79 8.86 6.11
N PRO A 125 1.19 9.29 7.24
CA PRO A 125 1.38 8.60 8.52
C PRO A 125 0.79 7.19 8.50
N CYS A 126 1.57 6.22 9.00
CA CYS A 126 1.15 4.83 9.12
C CYS A 126 0.49 4.56 10.48
N ARG A 127 -0.58 3.77 10.49
CA ARG A 127 -1.32 3.35 11.67
C ARG A 127 -1.49 1.82 11.75
N CYS A 128 -0.61 1.06 11.09
CA CYS A 128 -0.74 -0.40 11.01
C CYS A 128 -0.58 -1.13 12.35
N GLY A 129 0.05 -0.50 13.33
CA GLY A 129 0.23 -1.07 14.69
C GLY A 129 1.27 -2.20 14.78
N ALA A 130 2.05 -2.45 13.72
CA ALA A 130 3.12 -3.45 13.74
C ALA A 130 4.27 -2.99 14.67
N GLU A 131 4.95 -3.94 15.33
CA GLU A 131 6.10 -3.67 16.20
C GLU A 131 7.23 -2.94 15.48
N ASN A 132 7.50 -3.31 14.25
CA ASN A 132 8.53 -2.71 13.40
C ASN A 132 8.09 -1.41 12.71
N CYS A 133 6.85 -0.94 12.94
CA CYS A 133 6.29 0.22 12.26
C CYS A 133 7.18 1.46 12.41
N VAL A 134 7.54 2.07 11.29
CA VAL A 134 8.35 3.29 11.24
C VAL A 134 7.52 4.58 11.37
N GLY A 135 6.20 4.46 11.54
CA GLY A 135 5.26 5.57 11.72
C GLY A 135 4.78 6.23 10.43
N TYR A 136 5.27 5.80 9.28
CA TYR A 136 4.94 6.36 7.96
C TYR A 136 4.80 5.25 6.91
N ILE A 137 4.01 5.51 5.87
CA ILE A 137 3.90 4.66 4.69
C ILE A 137 5.06 5.00 3.76
N VAL A 138 5.97 4.06 3.58
CA VAL A 138 7.18 4.22 2.77
C VAL A 138 7.75 2.85 2.44
N ASP A 139 8.43 2.76 1.31
CA ASP A 139 9.21 1.58 0.94
C ASP A 139 10.24 1.25 2.02
N ASP A 140 10.39 -0.02 2.37
CA ASP A 140 11.25 -0.48 3.47
C ASP A 140 12.74 -0.24 3.19
N ASP A 141 13.16 -0.16 1.94
CA ASP A 141 14.52 0.26 1.55
C ASP A 141 14.85 1.68 2.05
N TYR A 142 13.84 2.50 2.27
CA TYR A 142 14.02 3.86 2.78
C TYR A 142 13.97 3.98 4.30
N TRP A 143 13.64 2.94 5.06
CA TRP A 143 13.53 3.01 6.53
C TRP A 143 14.77 3.58 7.22
N PRO A 144 16.01 3.20 6.88
CA PRO A 144 17.19 3.80 7.51
C PRO A 144 17.32 5.31 7.25
N LYS A 145 16.96 5.75 6.04
CA LYS A 145 16.98 7.18 5.66
C LYS A 145 15.87 7.95 6.36
N LEU A 146 14.66 7.38 6.42
CA LEU A 146 13.51 7.97 7.09
C LEU A 146 13.78 8.18 8.59
N ARG A 147 14.33 7.20 9.30
CA ARG A 147 14.70 7.31 10.73
C ARG A 147 15.65 8.47 10.97
N LYS A 148 16.70 8.61 10.16
CA LYS A 148 17.64 9.75 10.23
C LYS A 148 16.94 11.10 9.98
N LEU A 149 15.99 11.14 9.04
CA LEU A 149 15.22 12.35 8.72
C LEU A 149 14.34 12.79 9.91
N ILE A 150 13.64 11.84 10.53
CA ILE A 150 12.79 12.07 11.72
C ILE A 150 13.64 12.60 12.88
N GLU A 151 14.78 11.96 13.19
CA GLU A 151 15.68 12.42 14.23
C GLU A 151 16.19 13.85 14.00
N LYS A 152 16.60 14.15 12.76
CA LYS A 152 17.07 15.49 12.38
C LYS A 152 15.98 16.55 12.59
N ARG A 153 14.71 16.23 12.21
CA ARG A 153 13.57 17.12 12.45
C ARG A 153 13.31 17.33 13.94
N ALA A 154 13.33 16.26 14.74
CA ALA A 154 13.14 16.33 16.18
C ALA A 154 14.22 17.19 16.89
N ARG A 155 15.48 17.03 16.50
CA ARG A 155 16.61 17.88 17.01
C ARG A 155 16.42 19.34 16.65
N ARG A 156 15.99 19.64 15.41
CA ARG A 156 15.73 21.05 14.99
C ARG A 156 14.55 21.66 15.74
N ALA A 157 13.48 20.92 15.96
CA ALA A 157 12.32 21.37 16.73
C ALA A 157 12.69 21.68 18.20
N LYS A 158 13.47 20.81 18.86
CA LYS A 158 13.98 21.05 20.22
C LYS A 158 14.86 22.31 20.31
N LYS A 159 15.73 22.54 19.31
CA LYS A 159 16.60 23.73 19.26
C LYS A 159 15.79 25.03 19.08
N LYS A 160 14.71 24.99 18.30
CA LYS A 160 13.81 26.14 18.10
C LYS A 160 13.01 26.48 19.36
N LYS A 161 12.56 25.46 20.14
CA LYS A 161 11.86 25.68 21.42
C LYS A 161 12.77 26.27 22.52
N ARG A 162 14.08 25.98 22.49
CA ARG A 162 15.04 26.53 23.47
C ARG A 162 15.46 27.98 23.20
N LYS A 163 15.15 28.51 22.01
CA LYS A 163 15.49 29.89 21.61
C LYS A 163 14.30 30.86 21.74
N ARG A 164 13.14 30.37 22.15
CA ARG A 164 11.94 31.14 22.52
C ARG A 164 11.77 31.18 24.04
#